data_9c3599c9f79ba8911599962c41ee6b16
#
_entry.id   9c3599c9f79ba8911599962c41ee6b16
#
_cell.length_a   1.000
_cell.length_b   1.000
_cell.length_c   1.000
_cell.angle_alpha   90.00
_cell.angle_beta   90.00
_cell.angle_gamma   90.00
#
_symmetry.space_group_name_H-M   'P 1'
#
loop_
_entity.id
_entity.type
_entity.pdbx_description
1 polymer ?
#
loop_
_entity_poly.entity_id
_entity_poly.type
_entity_poly.pdbx_seq_one_letter_code
_entity_poly.pdbx_strand_id
1 'polypeptide(L)'
;MKDLYPFTSHAMELDSYKYHFIDEGQGETLLMLHGNPTWSFYYRNLVLGLKQSYRCVAPDHMGMGKSDKPQNYNYTLSQHIDNLEALVDKLSLSDITLLVHDWGGAIGMGFAVRHPQKIKRLVLFNTAAFLSKKIPVRLKLCRVPGFGDIAIRGFNAFALAAVGMACKNKERMTDEVRAGYLAPYNNYANRIGTLRFVQDIPMSSDALSYSVVKNIEENLEQFKSLPVMIAWGAKDFVFNDHFLKKWQGIFPEAKVHRVQDAGHYVVEDAYERIIPWVQEFLQKNPL
;
A
#
# COMPACT_ATOMS: atom_id res chain seq x y z
N MET A 1 0.55 21.78 -2.81
CA MET A 1 0.39 20.48 -3.55
C MET A 1 1.46 20.25 -4.61
N LYS A 2 1.70 21.21 -5.55
CA LYS A 2 2.73 20.99 -6.59
C LYS A 2 4.13 20.73 -6.01
N ASP A 3 4.52 21.44 -4.98
CA ASP A 3 5.84 21.30 -4.36
C ASP A 3 6.00 19.99 -3.58
N LEU A 4 4.91 19.49 -2.97
CA LEU A 4 4.92 18.22 -2.23
C LEU A 4 4.79 16.98 -3.13
N TYR A 5 4.28 17.15 -4.36
CA TYR A 5 4.03 16.05 -5.29
C TYR A 5 4.37 16.49 -6.72
N PRO A 6 5.68 16.76 -6.99
CA PRO A 6 6.16 17.31 -8.27
C PRO A 6 6.41 16.21 -9.30
N PHE A 7 5.51 15.22 -9.42
CA PHE A 7 5.69 14.08 -10.31
C PHE A 7 4.85 14.19 -11.56
N THR A 8 5.37 13.62 -12.64
CA THR A 8 4.62 13.47 -13.88
C THR A 8 3.47 12.48 -13.68
N SER A 9 2.27 12.93 -14.03
CA SER A 9 1.06 12.13 -13.92
C SER A 9 0.89 11.29 -15.18
N HIS A 10 0.92 9.97 -15.03
CA HIS A 10 0.65 9.03 -16.11
C HIS A 10 -0.69 8.34 -15.88
N ALA A 11 -1.27 7.82 -16.95
CA ALA A 11 -2.47 7.00 -16.87
C ALA A 11 -2.49 5.94 -17.95
N MET A 12 -3.12 4.83 -17.65
CA MET A 12 -3.55 3.82 -18.62
C MET A 12 -5.05 3.61 -18.50
N GLU A 13 -5.65 3.05 -19.53
CA GLU A 13 -7.05 2.65 -19.52
C GLU A 13 -7.16 1.19 -19.10
N LEU A 14 -8.05 0.91 -18.14
CA LEU A 14 -8.49 -0.40 -17.71
C LEU A 14 -10.02 -0.44 -17.76
N ASP A 15 -10.59 -1.26 -18.65
CA ASP A 15 -12.05 -1.38 -18.83
C ASP A 15 -12.77 -0.02 -18.97
N SER A 16 -12.19 0.90 -19.77
CA SER A 16 -12.67 2.28 -19.98
C SER A 16 -12.52 3.21 -18.77
N TYR A 17 -11.80 2.79 -17.72
CA TYR A 17 -11.48 3.63 -16.56
C TYR A 17 -10.02 4.01 -16.54
N LYS A 18 -9.74 5.23 -16.12
CA LYS A 18 -8.39 5.74 -15.95
C LYS A 18 -7.73 5.11 -14.72
N TYR A 19 -6.62 4.42 -14.91
CA TYR A 19 -5.73 3.94 -13.86
C TYR A 19 -4.46 4.80 -13.83
N HIS A 20 -4.33 5.59 -12.78
CA HIS A 20 -3.24 6.55 -12.62
C HIS A 20 -2.00 5.90 -12.00
N PHE A 21 -0.83 6.38 -12.39
CA PHE A 21 0.45 6.04 -11.76
C PHE A 21 1.46 7.17 -11.95
N ILE A 22 2.51 7.16 -11.12
CA ILE A 22 3.74 7.91 -11.35
C ILE A 22 4.84 6.92 -11.76
N ASP A 23 5.75 7.38 -12.63
CA ASP A 23 6.91 6.63 -13.13
C ASP A 23 8.08 7.62 -13.24
N GLU A 24 8.97 7.60 -12.27
CA GLU A 24 10.00 8.60 -12.05
C GLU A 24 11.38 7.94 -11.92
N GLY A 25 12.39 8.56 -12.53
CA GLY A 25 13.76 8.05 -12.49
C GLY A 25 14.02 6.94 -13.50
N GLN A 26 15.19 6.31 -13.39
CA GLN A 26 15.66 5.24 -14.28
C GLN A 26 16.49 4.22 -13.49
N GLY A 27 16.73 3.04 -14.07
CA GLY A 27 17.51 1.96 -13.45
C GLY A 27 16.63 0.85 -12.88
N GLU A 28 17.06 0.20 -11.80
CA GLU A 28 16.33 -0.90 -11.17
C GLU A 28 14.95 -0.46 -10.70
N THR A 29 13.93 -1.28 -10.95
CA THR A 29 12.53 -0.93 -10.68
C THR A 29 12.13 -1.10 -9.22
N LEU A 30 11.63 -0.02 -8.62
CA LEU A 30 10.98 0.01 -7.32
C LEU A 30 9.46 0.19 -7.53
N LEU A 31 8.68 -0.89 -7.36
CA LEU A 31 7.23 -0.86 -7.47
C LEU A 31 6.63 -0.63 -6.09
N MET A 32 5.99 0.52 -5.88
CA MET A 32 5.52 1.01 -4.58
C MET A 32 3.99 0.97 -4.50
N LEU A 33 3.43 0.10 -3.66
CA LEU A 33 1.99 -0.11 -3.56
C LEU A 33 1.45 0.41 -2.23
N HIS A 34 0.58 1.41 -2.33
CA HIS A 34 -0.09 2.04 -1.20
C HIS A 34 -1.28 1.21 -0.70
N GLY A 35 -1.88 1.64 0.41
CA GLY A 35 -3.09 1.05 0.97
C GLY A 35 -4.27 2.01 1.11
N ASN A 36 -5.15 1.73 2.05
CA ASN A 36 -6.38 2.46 2.29
C ASN A 36 -6.30 3.31 3.59
N PRO A 37 -6.56 4.61 3.58
CA PRO A 37 -7.04 5.48 2.50
C PRO A 37 -5.94 6.33 1.84
N THR A 38 -4.75 5.76 1.66
CA THR A 38 -3.65 6.47 1.01
C THR A 38 -3.73 6.38 -0.52
N TRP A 39 -2.77 6.99 -1.20
CA TRP A 39 -2.53 6.93 -2.63
C TRP A 39 -1.03 7.15 -2.88
N SER A 40 -0.54 7.19 -4.11
CA SER A 40 0.88 7.34 -4.42
C SER A 40 1.57 8.51 -3.69
N PHE A 41 0.82 9.50 -3.23
CA PHE A 41 1.29 10.58 -2.35
C PHE A 41 1.98 10.07 -1.07
N TYR A 42 1.59 8.91 -0.56
CA TYR A 42 2.23 8.27 0.60
C TYR A 42 3.71 8.00 0.36
N TYR A 43 4.07 7.65 -0.86
CA TYR A 43 5.44 7.34 -1.25
C TYR A 43 6.24 8.54 -1.76
N ARG A 44 5.67 9.76 -1.81
CA ARG A 44 6.31 10.95 -2.39
C ARG A 44 7.73 11.20 -1.91
N ASN A 45 7.97 11.08 -0.61
CA ASN A 45 9.29 11.30 -0.01
C ASN A 45 10.29 10.21 -0.40
N LEU A 46 9.86 8.93 -0.48
CA LEU A 46 10.70 7.85 -0.97
C LEU A 46 11.03 8.04 -2.45
N VAL A 47 10.06 8.41 -3.28
CA VAL A 47 10.30 8.69 -4.70
C VAL A 47 11.30 9.82 -4.87
N LEU A 48 11.15 10.95 -4.15
CA LEU A 48 12.11 12.07 -4.20
C LEU A 48 13.51 11.65 -3.77
N GLY A 49 13.64 10.79 -2.76
CA GLY A 49 14.93 10.34 -2.24
C GLY A 49 15.59 9.23 -3.07
N LEU A 50 14.83 8.51 -3.93
CA LEU A 50 15.33 7.32 -4.63
C LEU A 50 15.40 7.48 -6.15
N LYS A 51 14.62 8.37 -6.76
CA LYS A 51 14.49 8.52 -8.22
C LYS A 51 15.77 8.94 -8.96
N GLN A 52 16.78 9.43 -8.26
CA GLN A 52 18.07 9.75 -8.89
C GLN A 52 18.87 8.51 -9.28
N SER A 53 18.60 7.37 -8.62
CA SER A 53 19.34 6.12 -8.81
C SER A 53 18.46 4.92 -9.22
N TYR A 54 17.14 5.05 -9.08
CA TYR A 54 16.19 3.96 -9.29
C TYR A 54 14.96 4.45 -10.05
N ARG A 55 14.31 3.55 -10.80
CA ARG A 55 13.01 3.80 -11.40
C ARG A 55 11.92 3.53 -10.35
N CYS A 56 11.19 4.56 -9.94
CA CYS A 56 10.13 4.50 -8.95
C CYS A 56 8.76 4.52 -9.62
N VAL A 57 8.04 3.41 -9.58
CA VAL A 57 6.67 3.27 -10.10
C VAL A 57 5.70 3.14 -8.95
N ALA A 58 4.70 4.05 -8.86
CA ALA A 58 3.67 3.97 -7.82
C ALA A 58 2.29 4.24 -8.44
N PRO A 59 1.46 3.19 -8.61
CA PRO A 59 0.08 3.35 -9.04
C PRO A 59 -0.81 3.89 -7.91
N ASP A 60 -1.93 4.51 -8.31
CA ASP A 60 -3.10 4.71 -7.47
C ASP A 60 -4.10 3.59 -7.78
N HIS A 61 -4.42 2.78 -6.78
CA HIS A 61 -5.39 1.70 -6.98
C HIS A 61 -6.75 2.25 -7.48
N MET A 62 -7.47 1.46 -8.28
CA MET A 62 -8.80 1.88 -8.75
C MET A 62 -9.67 2.29 -7.56
N GLY A 63 -10.36 3.42 -7.67
CA GLY A 63 -11.11 4.00 -6.54
C GLY A 63 -10.31 4.91 -5.61
N MET A 64 -8.99 5.02 -5.80
CA MET A 64 -8.08 5.76 -4.93
C MET A 64 -7.31 6.83 -5.71
N GLY A 65 -6.73 7.79 -4.98
CA GLY A 65 -5.83 8.79 -5.57
C GLY A 65 -6.41 9.50 -6.79
N LYS A 66 -5.64 9.55 -7.86
CA LYS A 66 -6.00 10.14 -9.15
C LYS A 66 -6.59 9.14 -10.16
N SER A 67 -6.69 7.85 -9.79
CA SER A 67 -7.43 6.86 -10.56
C SER A 67 -8.93 7.13 -10.49
N ASP A 68 -9.67 6.63 -11.48
CA ASP A 68 -11.12 6.75 -11.52
C ASP A 68 -11.78 6.03 -10.34
N LYS A 69 -13.01 6.42 -10.01
CA LYS A 69 -13.78 5.95 -8.88
C LYS A 69 -15.17 5.47 -9.30
N PRO A 70 -15.22 4.46 -10.21
CA PRO A 70 -16.49 3.98 -10.73
C PRO A 70 -17.37 3.43 -9.61
N GLN A 71 -18.65 3.80 -9.63
CA GLN A 71 -19.59 3.37 -8.60
C GLN A 71 -19.99 1.89 -8.76
N ASN A 72 -19.95 1.41 -10.00
CA ASN A 72 -20.26 0.03 -10.36
C ASN A 72 -18.97 -0.66 -10.85
N TYR A 73 -18.11 -1.05 -9.91
CA TYR A 73 -16.83 -1.72 -10.17
C TYR A 73 -16.58 -2.83 -9.15
N ASN A 74 -15.90 -3.87 -9.56
CA ASN A 74 -15.53 -4.98 -8.69
C ASN A 74 -14.29 -4.63 -7.86
N TYR A 75 -14.49 -4.06 -6.68
CA TYR A 75 -13.41 -3.63 -5.78
C TYR A 75 -12.89 -4.79 -4.89
N THR A 76 -12.70 -5.98 -5.45
CA THR A 76 -12.12 -7.11 -4.71
C THR A 76 -10.61 -7.12 -4.79
N LEU A 77 -9.95 -7.81 -3.85
CA LEU A 77 -8.50 -8.01 -3.88
C LEU A 77 -8.04 -8.62 -5.22
N SER A 78 -8.78 -9.62 -5.74
CA SER A 78 -8.43 -10.22 -7.05
C SER A 78 -8.40 -9.18 -8.15
N GLN A 79 -9.42 -8.31 -8.23
CA GLN A 79 -9.47 -7.26 -9.26
C GLN A 79 -8.33 -6.25 -9.12
N HIS A 80 -7.96 -5.89 -7.88
CA HIS A 80 -6.81 -5.01 -7.66
C HIS A 80 -5.49 -5.67 -8.07
N ILE A 81 -5.35 -6.98 -7.88
CA ILE A 81 -4.18 -7.74 -8.39
C ILE A 81 -4.19 -7.74 -9.92
N ASP A 82 -5.33 -7.99 -10.57
CA ASP A 82 -5.46 -7.98 -12.03
C ASP A 82 -5.10 -6.60 -12.62
N ASN A 83 -5.53 -5.51 -11.97
CA ASN A 83 -5.17 -4.15 -12.36
C ASN A 83 -3.65 -3.89 -12.26
N LEU A 84 -3.01 -4.40 -11.21
CA LEU A 84 -1.57 -4.27 -11.03
C LEU A 84 -0.81 -5.08 -12.09
N GLU A 85 -1.28 -6.27 -12.39
CA GLU A 85 -0.73 -7.16 -13.43
C GLU A 85 -0.75 -6.45 -14.79
N ALA A 86 -1.89 -5.86 -15.17
CA ALA A 86 -2.03 -5.08 -16.39
C ALA A 86 -1.05 -3.87 -16.44
N LEU A 87 -0.82 -3.18 -15.32
CA LEU A 87 0.17 -2.10 -15.25
C LEU A 87 1.60 -2.62 -15.44
N VAL A 88 1.96 -3.70 -14.75
CA VAL A 88 3.29 -4.31 -14.85
C VAL A 88 3.58 -4.75 -16.28
N ASP A 89 2.60 -5.34 -16.95
CA ASP A 89 2.75 -5.77 -18.35
C ASP A 89 2.81 -4.57 -19.30
N LYS A 90 1.96 -3.55 -19.12
CA LYS A 90 1.97 -2.31 -19.90
C LYS A 90 3.31 -1.60 -19.86
N LEU A 91 3.95 -1.57 -18.69
CA LEU A 91 5.25 -0.94 -18.48
C LEU A 91 6.43 -1.89 -18.71
N SER A 92 6.16 -3.16 -19.06
CA SER A 92 7.15 -4.24 -19.26
C SER A 92 8.10 -4.37 -18.05
N LEU A 93 7.56 -4.28 -16.82
CA LEU A 93 8.40 -4.35 -15.62
C LEU A 93 8.89 -5.78 -15.38
N SER A 94 10.19 -5.88 -15.09
CA SER A 94 10.87 -7.10 -14.63
C SER A 94 11.83 -6.75 -13.49
N ASP A 95 12.39 -7.76 -12.86
CA ASP A 95 13.39 -7.61 -11.79
C ASP A 95 12.97 -6.60 -10.72
N ILE A 96 11.72 -6.74 -10.25
CA ILE A 96 11.03 -5.79 -9.40
C ILE A 96 11.51 -5.90 -7.95
N THR A 97 11.89 -4.78 -7.35
CA THR A 97 11.84 -4.61 -5.89
C THR A 97 10.45 -4.12 -5.52
N LEU A 98 9.72 -4.92 -4.76
CA LEU A 98 8.34 -4.64 -4.37
C LEU A 98 8.30 -3.96 -2.99
N LEU A 99 7.84 -2.71 -2.93
CA LEU A 99 7.64 -1.94 -1.70
C LEU A 99 6.15 -1.87 -1.38
N VAL A 100 5.72 -2.37 -0.23
CA VAL A 100 4.28 -2.51 0.05
C VAL A 100 3.90 -2.01 1.44
N HIS A 101 2.74 -1.36 1.53
CA HIS A 101 2.14 -0.85 2.75
C HIS A 101 0.64 -1.13 2.79
N ASP A 102 0.09 -1.51 3.94
CA ASP A 102 -1.34 -1.73 4.19
C ASP A 102 -1.93 -2.70 3.15
N TRP A 103 -3.01 -2.37 2.42
CA TRP A 103 -3.57 -3.18 1.34
C TRP A 103 -2.59 -3.44 0.19
N GLY A 104 -1.62 -2.54 -0.01
CA GLY A 104 -0.55 -2.78 -0.97
C GLY A 104 0.22 -4.08 -0.71
N GLY A 105 0.26 -4.55 0.55
CA GLY A 105 0.84 -5.85 0.89
C GLY A 105 0.07 -7.03 0.31
N ALA A 106 -1.23 -7.09 0.50
CA ALA A 106 -2.06 -8.15 -0.05
C ALA A 106 -2.09 -8.11 -1.59
N ILE A 107 -2.19 -6.91 -2.18
CA ILE A 107 -2.18 -6.72 -3.64
C ILE A 107 -0.83 -7.12 -4.23
N GLY A 108 0.27 -6.59 -3.67
CA GLY A 108 1.61 -6.84 -4.16
C GLY A 108 2.05 -8.29 -4.00
N MET A 109 1.79 -8.91 -2.84
CA MET A 109 2.11 -10.32 -2.64
C MET A 109 1.20 -11.24 -3.46
N GLY A 110 -0.05 -10.83 -3.72
CA GLY A 110 -0.93 -11.54 -4.64
C GLY A 110 -0.39 -11.55 -6.08
N PHE A 111 0.10 -10.40 -6.56
CA PHE A 111 0.82 -10.31 -7.81
C PHE A 111 2.11 -11.15 -7.81
N ALA A 112 2.90 -11.06 -6.73
CA ALA A 112 4.14 -11.81 -6.59
C ALA A 112 3.91 -13.33 -6.68
N VAL A 113 2.87 -13.84 -6.02
CA VAL A 113 2.52 -15.28 -6.07
C VAL A 113 2.15 -15.74 -7.48
N ARG A 114 1.50 -14.89 -8.28
CA ARG A 114 1.20 -15.20 -9.69
C ARG A 114 2.44 -15.11 -10.61
N HIS A 115 3.39 -14.23 -10.29
CA HIS A 115 4.56 -13.93 -11.12
C HIS A 115 5.87 -13.92 -10.30
N PRO A 116 6.22 -15.03 -9.61
CA PRO A 116 7.36 -15.05 -8.69
C PRO A 116 8.69 -14.71 -9.38
N GLN A 117 8.83 -15.05 -10.67
CA GLN A 117 10.03 -14.77 -11.44
C GLN A 117 10.30 -13.26 -11.65
N LYS A 118 9.26 -12.41 -11.59
CA LYS A 118 9.37 -10.96 -11.74
C LYS A 118 9.88 -10.26 -10.47
N ILE A 119 9.82 -10.92 -9.31
CA ILE A 119 10.16 -10.33 -8.00
C ILE A 119 11.57 -10.74 -7.60
N LYS A 120 12.39 -9.77 -7.23
CA LYS A 120 13.78 -9.98 -6.81
C LYS A 120 14.04 -9.59 -5.35
N ARG A 121 13.36 -8.61 -4.83
CA ARG A 121 13.52 -8.12 -3.45
C ARG A 121 12.18 -7.63 -2.90
N LEU A 122 12.02 -7.70 -1.59
CA LEU A 122 10.82 -7.23 -0.88
C LEU A 122 11.18 -6.17 0.16
N VAL A 123 10.39 -5.10 0.22
CA VAL A 123 10.43 -4.09 1.28
C VAL A 123 9.02 -3.99 1.86
N LEU A 124 8.85 -4.43 3.10
CA LEU A 124 7.56 -4.48 3.77
C LEU A 124 7.47 -3.35 4.79
N PHE A 125 6.45 -2.53 4.64
CA PHE A 125 6.00 -1.59 5.66
C PHE A 125 4.76 -2.15 6.34
N ASN A 126 4.31 -1.56 7.43
CA ASN A 126 3.12 -2.00 8.19
C ASN A 126 1.99 -2.54 7.28
N THR A 127 1.91 -3.86 7.15
CA THR A 127 1.02 -4.55 6.20
C THR A 127 0.76 -6.01 6.60
N ALA A 128 -0.16 -6.65 5.89
CA ALA A 128 -0.38 -8.09 5.92
C ALA A 128 -0.72 -8.62 4.52
N ALA A 129 -0.32 -9.87 4.25
CA ALA A 129 -0.73 -10.65 3.08
C ALA A 129 -1.14 -12.08 3.51
N PHE A 130 -1.79 -12.18 4.66
CA PHE A 130 -2.24 -13.42 5.28
C PHE A 130 -3.53 -13.18 6.09
N LEU A 131 -4.27 -14.25 6.35
CA LEU A 131 -5.50 -14.18 7.13
C LEU A 131 -5.23 -13.80 8.59
N SER A 132 -6.07 -12.91 9.11
CA SER A 132 -6.06 -12.53 10.52
C SER A 132 -7.47 -12.27 11.03
N LYS A 133 -7.76 -12.79 12.23
CA LYS A 133 -8.98 -12.44 12.97
C LYS A 133 -8.84 -11.15 13.78
N LYS A 134 -7.61 -10.59 13.81
CA LYS A 134 -7.31 -9.37 14.59
C LYS A 134 -7.47 -8.14 13.70
N ILE A 135 -8.63 -7.49 13.80
CA ILE A 135 -8.86 -6.17 13.22
C ILE A 135 -9.44 -5.23 14.29
N PRO A 136 -9.12 -3.93 14.25
CA PRO A 136 -9.69 -2.94 15.16
C PRO A 136 -11.22 -2.92 15.10
N VAL A 137 -11.88 -2.76 16.26
CA VAL A 137 -13.36 -2.75 16.37
C VAL A 137 -13.98 -1.69 15.45
N ARG A 138 -13.35 -0.52 15.34
CA ARG A 138 -13.82 0.55 14.44
C ARG A 138 -13.84 0.15 12.98
N LEU A 139 -12.92 -0.71 12.52
CA LEU A 139 -12.97 -1.27 11.17
C LEU A 139 -14.14 -2.24 11.00
N LYS A 140 -14.45 -3.05 12.04
CA LYS A 140 -15.65 -3.91 12.04
C LYS A 140 -16.93 -3.10 11.89
N LEU A 141 -17.05 -1.97 12.60
CA LEU A 141 -18.21 -1.08 12.47
C LEU A 141 -18.35 -0.48 11.06
N CYS A 142 -17.24 -0.06 10.45
CA CYS A 142 -17.25 0.48 9.09
C CYS A 142 -17.67 -0.54 8.02
N ARG A 143 -17.67 -1.85 8.33
CA ARG A 143 -18.14 -2.92 7.45
C ARG A 143 -19.66 -3.12 7.52
N VAL A 144 -20.33 -2.61 8.53
CA VAL A 144 -21.78 -2.74 8.69
C VAL A 144 -22.47 -2.02 7.53
N PRO A 145 -23.34 -2.68 6.76
CA PRO A 145 -24.09 -2.06 5.67
C PRO A 145 -24.84 -0.79 6.15
N GLY A 146 -24.82 0.25 5.35
CA GLY A 146 -25.38 1.56 5.67
C GLY A 146 -24.52 2.40 6.59
N PHE A 147 -23.99 1.85 7.69
CA PHE A 147 -23.11 2.61 8.58
C PHE A 147 -21.81 3.03 7.87
N GLY A 148 -21.16 2.11 7.17
CA GLY A 148 -19.95 2.41 6.40
C GLY A 148 -20.19 3.46 5.32
N ASP A 149 -21.32 3.41 4.62
CA ASP A 149 -21.70 4.43 3.61
C ASP A 149 -21.84 5.82 4.25
N ILE A 150 -22.52 5.91 5.36
CA ILE A 150 -22.71 7.19 6.08
C ILE A 150 -21.37 7.69 6.63
N ALA A 151 -20.64 6.86 7.37
CA ALA A 151 -19.41 7.27 8.04
C ALA A 151 -18.27 7.55 7.04
N ILE A 152 -18.01 6.63 6.12
CA ILE A 152 -16.88 6.74 5.18
C ILE A 152 -17.25 7.68 4.03
N ARG A 153 -18.34 7.41 3.32
CA ARG A 153 -18.68 8.18 2.13
C ARG A 153 -19.36 9.52 2.48
N GLY A 154 -20.28 9.53 3.46
CA GLY A 154 -20.96 10.75 3.91
C GLY A 154 -20.01 11.73 4.58
N PHE A 155 -19.41 11.34 5.68
CA PHE A 155 -18.61 12.21 6.55
C PHE A 155 -17.08 12.15 6.29
N ASN A 156 -16.58 11.33 5.36
CA ASN A 156 -15.15 11.10 5.16
C ASN A 156 -14.41 10.66 6.43
N ALA A 157 -15.12 10.05 7.37
CA ALA A 157 -14.60 9.78 8.70
C ALA A 157 -13.34 8.90 8.68
N PHE A 158 -13.22 7.98 7.71
CA PHE A 158 -12.08 7.08 7.60
C PHE A 158 -10.80 7.81 7.23
N ALA A 159 -10.81 8.61 6.15
CA ALA A 159 -9.63 9.36 5.72
C ALA A 159 -9.26 10.48 6.73
N LEU A 160 -10.26 11.14 7.32
CA LEU A 160 -10.03 12.13 8.39
C LEU A 160 -9.41 11.49 9.64
N ALA A 161 -9.88 10.31 10.04
CA ALA A 161 -9.31 9.57 11.16
C ALA A 161 -7.87 9.10 10.85
N ALA A 162 -7.60 8.66 9.61
CA ALA A 162 -6.27 8.23 9.19
C ALA A 162 -5.25 9.38 9.30
N VAL A 163 -5.52 10.55 8.71
CA VAL A 163 -4.60 11.72 8.82
C VAL A 163 -4.48 12.23 10.25
N GLY A 164 -5.47 11.98 11.11
CA GLY A 164 -5.44 12.36 12.52
C GLY A 164 -4.63 11.40 13.41
N MET A 165 -4.56 10.10 13.07
CA MET A 165 -4.06 9.06 13.99
C MET A 165 -2.93 8.20 13.45
N ALA A 166 -2.82 8.03 12.13
CA ALA A 166 -1.89 7.07 11.53
C ALA A 166 -0.43 7.53 11.59
N CYS A 167 -0.20 8.84 11.51
CA CYS A 167 1.10 9.46 11.72
C CYS A 167 1.28 9.85 13.20
N LYS A 168 2.38 9.46 13.82
CA LYS A 168 2.69 9.75 15.24
C LYS A 168 3.47 11.03 15.41
N ASN A 169 4.36 11.34 14.49
CA ASN A 169 5.00 12.64 14.45
C ASN A 169 4.05 13.68 13.85
N LYS A 170 3.41 14.46 14.73
CA LYS A 170 2.37 15.42 14.32
C LYS A 170 2.91 16.58 13.48
N GLU A 171 4.18 16.90 13.62
CA GLU A 171 4.84 17.95 12.82
C GLU A 171 4.94 17.57 11.34
N ARG A 172 4.93 16.25 11.02
CA ARG A 172 4.90 15.75 9.65
C ARG A 172 3.55 15.93 8.97
N MET A 173 2.48 15.95 9.74
CA MET A 173 1.12 16.08 9.23
C MET A 173 0.70 17.56 9.20
N THR A 174 1.50 18.39 8.49
CA THR A 174 1.16 19.80 8.24
C THR A 174 -0.18 19.90 7.51
N ASP A 175 -0.75 21.11 7.46
CA ASP A 175 -2.03 21.33 6.76
C ASP A 175 -1.93 20.98 5.27
N GLU A 176 -0.79 21.26 4.62
CA GLU A 176 -0.54 20.91 3.21
C GLU A 176 -0.45 19.39 3.02
N VAL A 177 0.24 18.67 3.91
CA VAL A 177 0.35 17.21 3.86
C VAL A 177 -1.01 16.57 4.10
N ARG A 178 -1.76 17.06 5.10
CA ARG A 178 -3.14 16.65 5.38
C ARG A 178 -4.04 16.86 4.16
N ALA A 179 -3.98 18.05 3.56
CA ALA A 179 -4.73 18.37 2.35
C ALA A 179 -4.34 17.44 1.18
N GLY A 180 -3.05 17.10 1.05
CA GLY A 180 -2.56 16.14 0.06
C GLY A 180 -3.19 14.76 0.19
N TYR A 181 -3.23 14.20 1.40
CA TYR A 181 -3.88 12.91 1.65
C TYR A 181 -5.38 12.93 1.40
N LEU A 182 -6.06 14.05 1.71
CA LEU A 182 -7.52 14.17 1.60
C LEU A 182 -8.01 14.58 0.21
N ALA A 183 -7.13 15.15 -0.62
CA ALA A 183 -7.51 15.72 -1.94
C ALA A 183 -8.35 14.78 -2.82
N PRO A 184 -8.05 13.46 -2.93
CA PRO A 184 -8.83 12.57 -3.77
C PRO A 184 -10.24 12.25 -3.22
N TYR A 185 -10.51 12.53 -1.94
CA TYR A 185 -11.72 12.09 -1.21
C TYR A 185 -12.66 13.24 -0.87
N ASN A 186 -12.78 14.19 -1.78
CA ASN A 186 -13.45 15.49 -1.59
C ASN A 186 -14.99 15.43 -1.60
N ASN A 187 -15.60 14.34 -2.08
CA ASN A 187 -17.04 14.16 -2.13
C ASN A 187 -17.47 12.71 -1.88
N TYR A 188 -18.78 12.48 -1.74
CA TYR A 188 -19.36 11.16 -1.47
C TYR A 188 -18.97 10.09 -2.50
N ALA A 189 -19.05 10.43 -3.81
CA ALA A 189 -18.75 9.48 -4.88
C ALA A 189 -17.25 9.07 -4.84
N ASN A 190 -16.36 10.01 -4.59
CA ASN A 190 -14.91 9.78 -4.62
C ASN A 190 -14.38 8.96 -3.44
N ARG A 191 -15.23 8.57 -2.48
CA ARG A 191 -14.87 7.75 -1.31
C ARG A 191 -15.31 6.29 -1.46
N ILE A 192 -15.81 5.88 -2.63
CA ILE A 192 -16.28 4.50 -2.86
C ILE A 192 -15.14 3.49 -2.67
N GLY A 193 -13.95 3.74 -3.21
CA GLY A 193 -12.79 2.85 -3.05
C GLY A 193 -12.43 2.65 -1.58
N THR A 194 -12.38 3.73 -0.80
CA THR A 194 -12.12 3.66 0.66
C THR A 194 -13.10 2.74 1.38
N LEU A 195 -14.39 2.83 1.06
CA LEU A 195 -15.41 1.96 1.64
C LEU A 195 -15.22 0.50 1.20
N ARG A 196 -15.02 0.28 -0.10
CA ARG A 196 -14.91 -1.07 -0.66
C ARG A 196 -13.70 -1.83 -0.12
N PHE A 197 -12.55 -1.19 0.03
CA PHE A 197 -11.39 -1.80 0.70
C PHE A 197 -11.70 -2.25 2.15
N VAL A 198 -12.46 -1.47 2.90
CA VAL A 198 -12.87 -1.88 4.25
C VAL A 198 -13.84 -3.06 4.21
N GLN A 199 -14.78 -3.08 3.25
CA GLN A 199 -15.76 -4.15 3.11
C GLN A 199 -15.12 -5.47 2.65
N ASP A 200 -14.05 -5.41 1.83
CA ASP A 200 -13.36 -6.58 1.27
C ASP A 200 -12.41 -7.28 2.27
N ILE A 201 -12.19 -6.74 3.49
CA ILE A 201 -11.37 -7.43 4.50
C ILE A 201 -11.97 -8.81 4.78
N PRO A 202 -11.23 -9.93 4.56
CA PRO A 202 -11.77 -11.28 4.64
C PRO A 202 -11.89 -11.76 6.09
N MET A 203 -13.05 -11.57 6.71
CA MET A 203 -13.30 -11.91 8.12
C MET A 203 -13.87 -13.33 8.31
N SER A 204 -14.36 -13.96 7.26
CA SER A 204 -14.96 -15.29 7.27
C SER A 204 -14.64 -15.99 5.94
N SER A 205 -14.78 -17.31 5.91
CA SER A 205 -14.44 -18.14 4.74
C SER A 205 -15.33 -17.90 3.50
N ASP A 206 -16.48 -17.31 3.70
CA ASP A 206 -17.44 -16.91 2.65
C ASP A 206 -17.18 -15.50 2.09
N ALA A 207 -16.24 -14.74 2.67
CA ALA A 207 -15.86 -13.44 2.15
C ALA A 207 -15.16 -13.57 0.78
N LEU A 208 -15.49 -12.66 -0.16
CA LEU A 208 -15.03 -12.71 -1.56
C LEU A 208 -13.52 -12.87 -1.70
N SER A 209 -12.73 -12.14 -0.91
CA SER A 209 -11.27 -12.18 -0.98
C SER A 209 -10.61 -13.20 -0.05
N TYR A 210 -11.40 -14.05 0.68
CA TYR A 210 -10.84 -15.00 1.64
C TYR A 210 -9.94 -16.05 0.96
N SER A 211 -10.41 -16.67 -0.10
CA SER A 211 -9.65 -17.69 -0.84
C SER A 211 -8.39 -17.11 -1.47
N VAL A 212 -8.45 -15.87 -1.94
CA VAL A 212 -7.31 -15.16 -2.52
C VAL A 212 -6.24 -14.92 -1.45
N VAL A 213 -6.61 -14.35 -0.28
CA VAL A 213 -5.67 -14.11 0.83
C VAL A 213 -5.10 -15.41 1.37
N LYS A 214 -5.92 -16.47 1.47
CA LYS A 214 -5.48 -17.80 1.87
C LYS A 214 -4.43 -18.36 0.90
N ASN A 215 -4.69 -18.29 -0.40
CA ASN A 215 -3.73 -18.74 -1.42
C ASN A 215 -2.42 -17.93 -1.35
N ILE A 216 -2.50 -16.61 -1.13
CA ILE A 216 -1.29 -15.79 -0.94
C ILE A 216 -0.51 -16.30 0.26
N GLU A 217 -1.15 -16.45 1.42
CA GLU A 217 -0.54 -16.91 2.66
C GLU A 217 0.18 -18.26 2.51
N GLU A 218 -0.48 -19.23 1.87
CA GLU A 218 0.06 -20.57 1.62
C GLU A 218 1.28 -20.58 0.67
N ASN A 219 1.46 -19.51 -0.12
CA ASN A 219 2.56 -19.40 -1.09
C ASN A 219 3.63 -18.37 -0.71
N LEU A 220 3.58 -17.72 0.46
CA LEU A 220 4.59 -16.74 0.87
C LEU A 220 5.98 -17.35 1.04
N GLU A 221 6.06 -18.61 1.43
CA GLU A 221 7.33 -19.29 1.68
C GLU A 221 8.24 -19.42 0.46
N GLN A 222 7.68 -19.38 -0.75
CA GLN A 222 8.49 -19.42 -1.99
C GLN A 222 9.44 -18.22 -2.13
N PHE A 223 9.19 -17.14 -1.39
CA PHE A 223 10.02 -15.93 -1.41
C PHE A 223 11.08 -15.89 -0.29
N LYS A 224 11.23 -16.96 0.50
CA LYS A 224 12.18 -17.01 1.64
C LYS A 224 13.64 -16.78 1.24
N SER A 225 14.00 -17.15 0.01
CA SER A 225 15.36 -16.96 -0.52
C SER A 225 15.63 -15.55 -1.05
N LEU A 226 14.61 -14.72 -1.21
CA LEU A 226 14.79 -13.35 -1.65
C LEU A 226 15.30 -12.46 -0.51
N PRO A 227 16.09 -11.43 -0.84
CA PRO A 227 16.38 -10.37 0.12
C PRO A 227 15.07 -9.67 0.56
N VAL A 228 14.87 -9.57 1.89
CA VAL A 228 13.69 -8.92 2.49
C VAL A 228 14.12 -7.88 3.51
N MET A 229 13.58 -6.67 3.39
CA MET A 229 13.68 -5.63 4.41
C MET A 229 12.28 -5.32 4.98
N ILE A 230 12.20 -5.15 6.29
CA ILE A 230 10.96 -4.75 6.98
C ILE A 230 11.23 -3.46 7.74
N ALA A 231 10.48 -2.38 7.42
CA ALA A 231 10.49 -1.15 8.22
C ALA A 231 9.11 -0.97 8.86
N TRP A 232 9.05 -1.03 10.20
CA TRP A 232 7.81 -1.21 10.93
C TRP A 232 7.58 -0.16 12.00
N GLY A 233 6.47 0.59 11.90
CA GLY A 233 6.03 1.53 12.92
C GLY A 233 5.48 0.79 14.13
N ALA A 234 6.18 0.91 15.27
CA ALA A 234 5.87 0.19 16.50
C ALA A 234 4.56 0.61 17.18
N LYS A 235 4.07 1.81 16.85
CA LYS A 235 2.82 2.39 17.40
C LYS A 235 1.63 2.25 16.46
N ASP A 236 1.71 1.35 15.49
CA ASP A 236 0.59 1.05 14.59
C ASP A 236 -0.56 0.40 15.35
N PHE A 237 -1.75 0.96 15.22
CA PHE A 237 -2.97 0.45 15.85
C PHE A 237 -3.73 -0.55 14.96
N VAL A 238 -3.31 -0.72 13.70
CA VAL A 238 -3.87 -1.68 12.73
C VAL A 238 -2.97 -2.90 12.64
N PHE A 239 -1.74 -2.71 12.16
CA PHE A 239 -0.74 -3.77 12.02
C PHE A 239 0.28 -3.66 13.17
N ASN A 240 -0.08 -4.19 14.33
CA ASN A 240 0.78 -4.20 15.51
C ASN A 240 1.88 -5.28 15.43
N ASP A 241 2.66 -5.42 16.50
CA ASP A 241 3.77 -6.39 16.58
C ASP A 241 3.36 -7.85 16.32
N HIS A 242 2.09 -8.22 16.44
CA HIS A 242 1.63 -9.56 16.06
C HIS A 242 1.83 -9.83 14.56
N PHE A 243 1.55 -8.83 13.72
CA PHE A 243 1.77 -8.93 12.28
C PHE A 243 3.26 -8.93 11.94
N LEU A 244 4.06 -8.08 12.60
CA LEU A 244 5.50 -8.06 12.44
C LEU A 244 6.12 -9.44 12.77
N LYS A 245 5.74 -10.04 13.91
CA LYS A 245 6.21 -11.37 14.31
C LYS A 245 5.84 -12.46 13.30
N LYS A 246 4.65 -12.35 12.69
CA LYS A 246 4.23 -13.29 11.64
C LYS A 246 5.10 -13.14 10.39
N TRP A 247 5.40 -11.91 9.95
CA TRP A 247 6.35 -11.66 8.88
C TRP A 247 7.75 -12.18 9.17
N GLN A 248 8.26 -11.98 10.39
CA GLN A 248 9.56 -12.52 10.81
C GLN A 248 9.59 -14.06 10.84
N GLY A 249 8.45 -14.70 11.12
CA GLY A 249 8.33 -16.16 11.02
C GLY A 249 8.36 -16.66 9.57
N ILE A 250 7.79 -15.89 8.63
CA ILE A 250 7.81 -16.20 7.20
C ILE A 250 9.20 -15.90 6.61
N PHE A 251 9.80 -14.77 6.96
CA PHE A 251 11.09 -14.29 6.46
C PHE A 251 12.10 -14.14 7.62
N PRO A 252 12.66 -15.22 8.15
CA PRO A 252 13.55 -15.17 9.32
C PRO A 252 14.85 -14.38 9.07
N GLU A 253 15.31 -14.34 7.81
CA GLU A 253 16.53 -13.61 7.41
C GLU A 253 16.26 -12.13 7.06
N ALA A 254 15.02 -11.66 7.19
CA ALA A 254 14.66 -10.29 6.86
C ALA A 254 15.43 -9.28 7.74
N LYS A 255 15.95 -8.22 7.10
CA LYS A 255 16.50 -7.07 7.82
C LYS A 255 15.36 -6.24 8.42
N VAL A 256 15.21 -6.26 9.73
CA VAL A 256 14.10 -5.57 10.41
C VAL A 256 14.54 -4.26 11.05
N HIS A 257 13.85 -3.18 10.70
CA HIS A 257 13.95 -1.85 11.28
C HIS A 257 12.63 -1.51 12.00
N ARG A 258 12.56 -1.78 13.32
CA ARG A 258 11.39 -1.44 14.13
C ARG A 258 11.49 -0.01 14.64
N VAL A 259 10.64 0.89 14.11
CA VAL A 259 10.65 2.33 14.36
C VAL A 259 9.75 2.63 15.57
N GLN A 260 10.37 2.86 16.74
CA GLN A 260 9.69 2.95 18.05
C GLN A 260 8.69 4.12 18.15
N ASP A 261 8.96 5.21 17.45
CA ASP A 261 8.21 6.46 17.46
C ASP A 261 7.21 6.62 16.32
N ALA A 262 7.18 5.66 15.37
CA ALA A 262 6.30 5.70 14.20
C ALA A 262 5.00 4.88 14.38
N GLY A 263 3.97 5.33 13.68
CA GLY A 263 2.65 4.68 13.62
C GLY A 263 2.43 3.91 12.33
N HIS A 264 1.15 3.84 11.93
CA HIS A 264 0.73 3.18 10.71
C HIS A 264 1.33 3.81 9.45
N TYR A 265 1.40 5.15 9.39
CA TYR A 265 2.06 5.85 8.29
C TYR A 265 3.57 5.94 8.54
N VAL A 266 4.23 4.77 8.66
CA VAL A 266 5.65 4.68 9.01
C VAL A 266 6.55 5.43 8.03
N VAL A 267 6.22 5.44 6.74
CA VAL A 267 6.95 6.21 5.72
C VAL A 267 6.80 7.71 5.97
N GLU A 268 5.60 8.20 6.35
CA GLU A 268 5.42 9.61 6.70
C GLU A 268 6.18 9.98 7.97
N ASP A 269 6.13 9.11 8.98
CA ASP A 269 6.79 9.35 10.28
C ASP A 269 8.32 9.35 10.20
N ALA A 270 8.91 8.58 9.26
CA ALA A 270 10.33 8.22 9.34
C ALA A 270 11.06 8.13 7.99
N TYR A 271 10.60 8.84 6.94
CA TYR A 271 11.20 8.72 5.60
C TYR A 271 12.70 9.04 5.57
N GLU A 272 13.20 9.97 6.39
CA GLU A 272 14.64 10.30 6.45
C GLU A 272 15.49 9.14 6.97
N ARG A 273 14.90 8.24 7.77
CA ARG A 273 15.54 7.00 8.23
C ARG A 273 15.37 5.88 7.21
N ILE A 274 14.17 5.80 6.62
CA ILE A 274 13.81 4.71 5.70
C ILE A 274 14.57 4.84 4.37
N ILE A 275 14.73 6.04 3.81
CA ILE A 275 15.44 6.24 2.54
C ILE A 275 16.87 5.66 2.60
N PRO A 276 17.74 6.03 3.57
CA PRO A 276 19.06 5.41 3.68
C PRO A 276 19.01 3.90 3.89
N TRP A 277 18.06 3.35 4.66
CA TRP A 277 17.93 1.90 4.85
C TRP A 277 17.57 1.18 3.55
N VAL A 278 16.66 1.74 2.75
CA VAL A 278 16.30 1.20 1.44
C VAL A 278 17.53 1.26 0.51
N GLN A 279 18.25 2.38 0.46
CA GLN A 279 19.45 2.52 -0.37
C GLN A 279 20.53 1.50 0.02
N GLU A 280 20.83 1.36 1.31
CA GLU A 280 21.78 0.36 1.82
C GLU A 280 21.34 -1.07 1.48
N PHE A 281 20.05 -1.37 1.65
CA PHE A 281 19.47 -2.67 1.32
C PHE A 281 19.63 -3.01 -0.17
N LEU A 282 19.33 -2.07 -1.05
CA LEU A 282 19.47 -2.24 -2.50
C LEU A 282 20.92 -2.42 -2.93
N GLN A 283 21.84 -1.63 -2.38
CA GLN A 283 23.28 -1.71 -2.65
C GLN A 283 23.90 -3.03 -2.20
N LYS A 284 23.43 -3.60 -1.07
CA LYS A 284 23.90 -4.90 -0.57
C LYS A 284 23.32 -6.09 -1.31
N ASN A 285 22.28 -5.89 -2.08
CA ASN A 285 21.59 -6.93 -2.84
C ASN A 285 21.40 -6.48 -4.29
N PRO A 286 22.45 -6.29 -5.08
CA PRO A 286 22.35 -5.82 -6.47
C PRO A 286 21.61 -6.84 -7.34
N LEU A 287 20.95 -6.37 -8.45
CA LEU A 287 20.28 -7.21 -9.45
C LEU A 287 21.19 -7.52 -10.62
#